data_c35338d465efbc3f159d0509422072b9
#
_entry.id   c35338d465efbc3f159d0509422072b9
#
_cell.length_a   1.000
_cell.length_b   1.000
_cell.length_c   1.000
_cell.angle_alpha   90.00
_cell.angle_beta   90.00
_cell.angle_gamma   90.00
#
_symmetry.space_group_name_H-M   'P 1'
#
loop_
_entity.id
_entity.type
_entity.pdbx_description
1 polymer ?
#
loop_
_entity_poly.entity_id
_entity_poly.type
_entity_poly.pdbx_seq_one_letter_code
_entity_poly.pdbx_strand_id
1 'polypeptide(L)'
;VGLGDMKLRLGGITAEPLEITANGEVDIKRQIADLQIALQTGPTRGNGKLRYASFESPQVDANLKLNQFSPALLALAGPDAAVASDDETAPATGDEPLPLDAIRLIDTRARLEIEKAVFAPHTVENVKTSLRALEGVITIATFTGEVHGGKLDLTATFNGRHNTAVLKTQGKVENLDIAAALDAMESEPLFSGTASLDWKLDGKGRTTNELIAGLRGPIEFTTGEPVLRGMSVEGMLCQAVALVNQEQLTSTFPADTSFQTLGASLRLVDGKLKLSPLQAKLTGVQLTGTGGLDLLSQDFKVTFKARLSPELEETDRACRVSKRLTAIDWPIKCKGNTSEDPQGWCGVETDEIVADLATNEAKRAVEKEAGKLLDKLFK
;
A
#
# COMPACT_ATOMS: atom_id res chain seq x y z
N VAL A 1 2.05 -5.61 49.86
CA VAL A 1 3.10 -6.62 49.97
C VAL A 1 4.08 -6.37 48.83
N GLY A 2 5.37 -6.13 49.16
CA GLY A 2 6.41 -6.04 48.15
C GLY A 2 6.67 -7.44 47.54
N LEU A 3 6.69 -7.52 46.22
CA LEU A 3 7.18 -8.68 45.51
C LEU A 3 8.64 -8.44 45.14
N GLY A 4 9.52 -9.30 45.65
CA GLY A 4 10.89 -9.42 45.12
C GLY A 4 10.89 -9.97 43.70
N ASP A 5 12.05 -10.10 43.09
CA ASP A 5 12.19 -10.60 41.71
C ASP A 5 11.48 -11.94 41.50
N MET A 6 10.33 -11.87 40.88
CA MET A 6 9.55 -13.05 40.46
C MET A 6 9.92 -13.37 39.02
N LYS A 7 10.34 -14.63 38.78
CA LYS A 7 10.60 -15.12 37.44
C LYS A 7 9.49 -16.07 37.02
N LEU A 8 8.88 -15.78 35.88
CA LEU A 8 7.85 -16.62 35.26
C LEU A 8 8.34 -17.03 33.87
N ARG A 9 8.21 -18.33 33.59
CA ARG A 9 8.50 -18.89 32.26
C ARG A 9 7.22 -19.51 31.73
N LEU A 10 6.73 -18.97 30.63
CA LEU A 10 5.50 -19.41 29.98
C LEU A 10 5.89 -20.10 28.66
N GLY A 11 5.52 -21.37 28.50
CA GLY A 11 5.64 -22.11 27.24
C GLY A 11 4.28 -22.14 26.52
N GLY A 12 4.30 -22.28 25.18
CA GLY A 12 3.08 -22.44 24.37
C GLY A 12 2.27 -21.18 24.12
N ILE A 13 2.79 -20.00 24.51
CA ILE A 13 2.16 -18.69 24.21
C ILE A 13 2.86 -18.04 22.99
N THR A 14 4.12 -18.38 22.78
CA THR A 14 4.97 -17.91 21.70
C THR A 14 5.79 -19.09 21.17
N ALA A 15 6.31 -18.99 19.95
CA ALA A 15 7.17 -20.02 19.34
C ALA A 15 8.36 -20.39 20.22
N GLU A 16 8.91 -19.42 20.97
CA GLU A 16 9.94 -19.65 21.98
C GLU A 16 9.39 -19.29 23.38
N PRO A 17 9.91 -19.89 24.45
CA PRO A 17 9.42 -19.61 25.81
C PRO A 17 9.50 -18.13 26.15
N LEU A 18 8.40 -17.58 26.64
CA LEU A 18 8.33 -16.21 27.15
C LEU A 18 8.83 -16.19 28.61
N GLU A 19 9.95 -15.53 28.83
CA GLU A 19 10.50 -15.28 30.16
C GLU A 19 10.12 -13.88 30.62
N ILE A 20 9.48 -13.79 31.78
CA ILE A 20 9.10 -12.52 32.39
C ILE A 20 9.73 -12.44 33.77
N THR A 21 10.45 -11.37 34.02
CA THR A 21 10.89 -10.99 35.36
C THR A 21 10.04 -9.81 35.83
N ALA A 22 9.44 -9.91 36.99
CA ALA A 22 8.60 -8.86 37.57
C ALA A 22 9.00 -8.56 39.00
N ASN A 23 9.04 -7.28 39.35
CA ASN A 23 9.15 -6.81 40.73
C ASN A 23 8.18 -5.65 40.96
N GLY A 24 7.76 -5.44 42.19
CA GLY A 24 6.84 -4.34 42.49
C GLY A 24 6.00 -4.55 43.72
N GLU A 25 4.85 -3.90 43.77
CA GLU A 25 3.95 -3.90 44.91
C GLU A 25 2.58 -4.46 44.57
N VAL A 26 2.03 -5.27 45.48
CA VAL A 26 0.66 -5.82 45.36
C VAL A 26 -0.15 -5.39 46.56
N ASP A 27 -1.24 -4.68 46.31
CA ASP A 27 -2.28 -4.37 47.30
C ASP A 27 -3.46 -5.30 47.11
N ILE A 28 -3.51 -6.35 47.93
CA ILE A 28 -4.55 -7.38 47.86
C ILE A 28 -5.94 -6.80 48.20
N LYS A 29 -6.02 -5.82 49.07
CA LYS A 29 -7.30 -5.23 49.47
C LYS A 29 -7.91 -4.38 48.39
N ARG A 30 -7.08 -3.65 47.64
CA ARG A 30 -7.49 -2.86 46.48
C ARG A 30 -7.49 -3.64 45.16
N GLN A 31 -7.00 -4.88 45.20
CA GLN A 31 -6.84 -5.72 44.03
C GLN A 31 -5.98 -5.05 42.93
N ILE A 32 -4.86 -4.46 43.31
CA ILE A 32 -3.94 -3.74 42.40
C ILE A 32 -2.55 -4.34 42.53
N ALA A 33 -1.91 -4.56 41.40
CA ALA A 33 -0.48 -4.88 41.32
C ALA A 33 0.21 -3.86 40.39
N ASP A 34 1.17 -3.12 40.92
CA ASP A 34 2.02 -2.21 40.17
C ASP A 34 3.41 -2.86 40.02
N LEU A 35 3.74 -3.26 38.78
CA LEU A 35 4.91 -4.07 38.49
C LEU A 35 5.86 -3.37 37.51
N GLN A 36 7.14 -3.51 37.76
CA GLN A 36 8.16 -3.32 36.75
C GLN A 36 8.47 -4.68 36.15
N ILE A 37 8.41 -4.77 34.83
CA ILE A 37 8.61 -6.02 34.13
C ILE A 37 9.77 -5.91 33.14
N ALA A 38 10.50 -7.03 32.99
CA ALA A 38 11.37 -7.27 31.88
C ALA A 38 10.91 -8.58 31.23
N LEU A 39 10.84 -8.61 29.90
CA LEU A 39 10.41 -9.77 29.14
C LEU A 39 11.45 -10.13 28.08
N GLN A 40 11.53 -11.41 27.79
CA GLN A 40 12.34 -11.93 26.72
C GLN A 40 11.65 -13.14 26.07
N THR A 41 11.59 -13.15 24.72
CA THR A 41 11.18 -14.31 23.93
C THR A 41 11.93 -14.28 22.61
N GLY A 42 12.74 -15.28 22.34
CA GLY A 42 13.65 -15.27 21.20
C GLY A 42 14.52 -14.00 21.13
N PRO A 43 14.54 -13.33 19.98
CA PRO A 43 15.30 -12.08 19.81
C PRO A 43 14.62 -10.87 20.47
N THR A 44 13.35 -10.98 20.85
CA THR A 44 12.58 -9.88 21.43
C THR A 44 12.90 -9.71 22.90
N ARG A 45 13.28 -8.52 23.28
CA ARG A 45 13.49 -8.09 24.67
C ARG A 45 12.69 -6.82 24.92
N GLY A 46 12.13 -6.73 26.11
CA GLY A 46 11.40 -5.56 26.49
C GLY A 46 11.45 -5.31 27.99
N ASN A 47 11.16 -4.07 28.35
CA ASN A 47 10.99 -3.68 29.74
C ASN A 47 9.89 -2.62 29.85
N GLY A 48 9.39 -2.44 31.05
CA GLY A 48 8.42 -1.38 31.29
C GLY A 48 7.64 -1.55 32.57
N LYS A 49 6.48 -0.90 32.60
CA LYS A 49 5.58 -0.91 33.74
C LYS A 49 4.27 -1.55 33.34
N LEU A 50 3.76 -2.37 34.23
CA LEU A 50 2.46 -3.04 34.10
C LEU A 50 1.68 -2.79 35.39
N ARG A 51 0.48 -2.26 35.24
CA ARG A 51 -0.51 -2.19 36.29
C ARG A 51 -1.64 -3.16 36.01
N TYR A 52 -1.89 -4.03 36.94
CA TYR A 52 -2.97 -4.98 36.93
C TYR A 52 -3.99 -4.62 38.00
N ALA A 53 -5.24 -4.44 37.63
CA ALA A 53 -6.28 -4.06 38.56
C ALA A 53 -7.50 -4.95 38.39
N SER A 54 -8.27 -5.15 39.49
CA SER A 54 -9.50 -5.94 39.51
C SER A 54 -9.25 -7.44 39.15
N PHE A 55 -8.97 -8.25 40.19
CA PHE A 55 -8.63 -9.67 40.01
C PHE A 55 -9.80 -10.50 39.46
N GLU A 56 -11.04 -10.02 39.62
CA GLU A 56 -12.24 -10.69 39.07
C GLU A 56 -12.52 -10.28 37.60
N SER A 57 -12.23 -9.05 37.24
CA SER A 57 -12.36 -8.52 35.87
C SER A 57 -11.07 -7.80 35.50
N PRO A 58 -10.05 -8.55 35.06
CA PRO A 58 -8.72 -8.05 34.90
C PRO A 58 -8.62 -6.86 33.95
N GLN A 59 -8.07 -5.74 34.44
CA GLN A 59 -7.69 -4.58 33.65
C GLN A 59 -6.18 -4.45 33.67
N VAL A 60 -5.58 -4.34 32.49
CA VAL A 60 -4.15 -4.23 32.33
C VAL A 60 -3.80 -2.89 31.70
N ASP A 61 -3.01 -2.07 32.40
CA ASP A 61 -2.37 -0.89 31.84
C ASP A 61 -0.87 -1.18 31.68
N ALA A 62 -0.38 -1.13 30.45
CA ALA A 62 1.02 -1.44 30.13
C ALA A 62 1.71 -0.27 29.43
N ASN A 63 2.95 0.03 29.86
CA ASN A 63 3.85 0.93 29.16
C ASN A 63 5.16 0.18 28.93
N LEU A 64 5.40 -0.25 27.70
CA LEU A 64 6.51 -1.13 27.37
C LEU A 64 7.41 -0.51 26.31
N LYS A 65 8.70 -0.79 26.45
CA LYS A 65 9.72 -0.56 25.42
C LYS A 65 10.24 -1.91 24.94
N LEU A 66 10.21 -2.12 23.64
CA LEU A 66 10.65 -3.36 23.00
C LEU A 66 11.73 -3.02 21.98
N ASN A 67 12.77 -3.87 21.88
CA ASN A 67 13.74 -3.76 20.80
C ASN A 67 13.16 -4.26 19.47
N GLN A 68 12.29 -5.27 19.52
CA GLN A 68 11.69 -5.87 18.35
C GLN A 68 10.30 -6.40 18.66
N PHE A 69 9.44 -6.37 17.65
CA PHE A 69 8.11 -7.00 17.65
C PHE A 69 7.83 -7.65 16.30
N SER A 70 7.20 -8.81 16.33
CA SER A 70 6.63 -9.45 15.13
C SER A 70 5.25 -10.00 15.49
N PRO A 71 4.24 -9.90 14.59
CA PRO A 71 2.95 -10.55 14.79
C PRO A 71 3.04 -12.06 15.00
N ALA A 72 4.06 -12.72 14.43
CA ALA A 72 4.34 -14.14 14.67
C ALA A 72 4.60 -14.46 16.16
N LEU A 73 5.04 -13.48 16.95
CA LEU A 73 5.17 -13.63 18.41
C LEU A 73 3.80 -13.65 19.12
N LEU A 74 2.76 -13.09 18.48
CA LEU A 74 1.38 -13.10 18.95
C LEU A 74 0.58 -14.29 18.41
N ALA A 75 1.21 -15.27 17.77
CA ALA A 75 0.62 -16.58 17.55
C ALA A 75 0.35 -17.18 18.94
N LEU A 76 -0.61 -16.57 19.63
CA LEU A 76 -1.23 -17.08 20.83
C LEU A 76 -1.80 -18.43 20.42
N ALA A 77 -1.13 -19.47 20.81
CA ALA A 77 -1.65 -20.80 20.69
C ALA A 77 -3.05 -20.79 21.29
N GLY A 78 -4.08 -20.83 20.46
CA GLY A 78 -5.36 -21.32 20.92
C GLY A 78 -5.13 -22.72 21.51
N PRO A 79 -6.01 -23.23 22.38
CA PRO A 79 -5.85 -24.52 23.02
C PRO A 79 -5.62 -25.71 22.06
N ASP A 80 -5.79 -25.51 20.74
CA ASP A 80 -5.59 -26.50 19.68
C ASP A 80 -4.25 -26.33 18.90
N ALA A 81 -3.43 -25.33 19.20
CA ALA A 81 -2.14 -25.12 18.50
C ALA A 81 -1.00 -26.01 18.98
N ALA A 82 -1.26 -26.94 19.89
CA ALA A 82 -0.27 -27.91 20.41
C ALA A 82 0.10 -29.02 19.40
N VAL A 83 -0.38 -29.02 18.17
CA VAL A 83 -0.07 -30.00 17.12
C VAL A 83 0.27 -29.30 15.80
N ALA A 84 1.17 -28.33 15.83
CA ALA A 84 1.85 -27.92 14.60
C ALA A 84 3.10 -28.77 14.46
N SER A 85 3.04 -29.73 13.55
CA SER A 85 4.15 -30.52 13.05
C SER A 85 5.29 -29.63 12.55
N ASP A 86 6.52 -30.14 12.71
CA ASP A 86 7.82 -29.58 12.27
C ASP A 86 7.93 -29.34 10.73
N ASP A 87 6.94 -28.72 10.09
CA ASP A 87 7.00 -28.40 8.67
C ASP A 87 7.03 -26.86 8.49
N GLU A 88 8.24 -26.35 8.47
CA GLU A 88 8.65 -24.93 8.45
C GLU A 88 8.32 -24.19 7.13
N THR A 89 7.44 -24.71 6.25
CA THR A 89 7.30 -24.21 4.87
C THR A 89 5.87 -23.97 4.38
N ALA A 90 4.87 -23.93 5.22
CA ALA A 90 3.54 -23.51 4.77
C ALA A 90 3.33 -22.01 5.06
N PRO A 91 3.25 -21.13 4.04
CA PRO A 91 2.75 -19.78 4.25
C PRO A 91 1.33 -19.89 4.80
N ALA A 92 1.04 -19.17 5.88
CA ALA A 92 -0.33 -19.07 6.40
C ALA A 92 -1.26 -18.73 5.24
N THR A 93 -2.17 -19.64 4.89
CA THR A 93 -3.01 -19.53 3.68
C THR A 93 -3.98 -18.36 3.72
N GLY A 94 -4.04 -17.63 4.85
CA GLY A 94 -4.94 -16.49 5.07
C GLY A 94 -6.41 -16.89 5.22
N ASP A 95 -6.73 -18.17 5.11
CA ASP A 95 -8.10 -18.70 5.27
C ASP A 95 -8.42 -19.11 6.70
N GLU A 96 -7.45 -19.00 7.62
CA GLU A 96 -7.71 -19.31 9.03
C GLU A 96 -8.67 -18.28 9.65
N PRO A 97 -9.63 -18.74 10.48
CA PRO A 97 -10.53 -17.87 11.21
C PRO A 97 -9.78 -16.90 12.12
N LEU A 98 -10.22 -15.64 12.15
CA LEU A 98 -9.68 -14.66 13.07
C LEU A 98 -9.89 -15.08 14.53
N PRO A 99 -8.92 -14.89 15.45
CA PRO A 99 -8.99 -15.34 16.84
C PRO A 99 -9.89 -14.44 17.69
N LEU A 100 -11.15 -14.28 17.29
CA LEU A 100 -12.09 -13.32 17.88
C LEU A 100 -12.42 -13.61 19.33
N ASP A 101 -12.47 -14.88 19.72
CA ASP A 101 -12.76 -15.28 21.10
C ASP A 101 -11.65 -14.84 22.05
N ALA A 102 -10.39 -14.97 21.65
CA ALA A 102 -9.26 -14.48 22.43
C ALA A 102 -9.30 -12.95 22.57
N ILE A 103 -9.65 -12.24 21.50
CA ILE A 103 -9.74 -10.76 21.50
C ILE A 103 -10.86 -10.27 22.43
N ARG A 104 -11.95 -11.02 22.58
CA ARG A 104 -13.07 -10.66 23.47
C ARG A 104 -12.72 -10.74 24.96
N LEU A 105 -11.71 -11.53 25.31
CA LEU A 105 -11.27 -11.71 26.70
C LEU A 105 -10.27 -10.66 27.17
N ILE A 106 -9.77 -9.80 26.26
CA ILE A 106 -8.73 -8.84 26.57
C ILE A 106 -9.34 -7.51 27.02
N ASP A 107 -9.02 -7.04 28.23
CA ASP A 107 -9.22 -5.66 28.69
C ASP A 107 -7.85 -5.06 29.01
N THR A 108 -7.33 -4.29 28.08
CA THR A 108 -5.96 -3.79 28.14
C THR A 108 -5.85 -2.39 27.54
N ARG A 109 -5.08 -1.54 28.19
CA ARG A 109 -4.53 -0.31 27.63
C ARG A 109 -3.03 -0.44 27.55
N ALA A 110 -2.45 -0.20 26.38
CA ALA A 110 -1.01 -0.28 26.22
C ALA A 110 -0.47 0.92 25.47
N ARG A 111 0.69 1.40 25.93
CA ARG A 111 1.57 2.28 25.18
C ARG A 111 2.87 1.54 24.93
N LEU A 112 3.22 1.44 23.65
CA LEU A 112 4.40 0.68 23.24
C LEU A 112 5.34 1.61 22.50
N GLU A 113 6.62 1.54 22.85
CA GLU A 113 7.74 2.06 22.06
C GLU A 113 8.50 0.84 21.55
N ILE A 114 8.65 0.70 20.22
CA ILE A 114 9.25 -0.48 19.62
C ILE A 114 10.31 -0.01 18.63
N GLU A 115 11.56 -0.46 18.78
CA GLU A 115 12.63 -0.06 17.87
C GLU A 115 12.39 -0.61 16.46
N LYS A 116 11.99 -1.88 16.35
CA LYS A 116 11.69 -2.55 15.07
C LYS A 116 10.43 -3.39 15.16
N ALA A 117 9.41 -3.07 14.38
CA ALA A 117 8.22 -3.89 14.21
C ALA A 117 8.27 -4.56 12.82
N VAL A 118 8.41 -5.88 12.80
CA VAL A 118 8.58 -6.67 11.58
C VAL A 118 7.24 -7.19 11.11
N PHE A 119 6.72 -6.62 10.03
CA PHE A 119 5.53 -7.07 9.30
C PHE A 119 5.98 -7.60 7.94
N ALA A 120 6.51 -8.81 7.92
CA ALA A 120 7.15 -9.36 6.73
C ALA A 120 6.33 -9.12 5.44
N PRO A 121 6.94 -8.64 4.36
CA PRO A 121 8.37 -8.40 4.18
C PRO A 121 8.88 -7.04 4.70
N HIS A 122 8.01 -6.19 5.24
CA HIS A 122 8.34 -4.83 5.64
C HIS A 122 8.70 -4.73 7.13
N THR A 123 9.57 -3.78 7.46
CA THR A 123 9.90 -3.41 8.84
C THR A 123 9.54 -1.95 9.07
N VAL A 124 8.85 -1.69 10.19
CA VAL A 124 8.57 -0.33 10.66
C VAL A 124 9.50 -0.05 11.83
N GLU A 125 10.27 1.01 11.74
CA GLU A 125 11.23 1.42 12.76
C GLU A 125 10.64 2.53 13.65
N ASN A 126 11.21 2.68 14.86
CA ASN A 126 10.86 3.77 15.78
C ASN A 126 9.37 3.88 16.09
N VAL A 127 8.68 2.73 16.22
CA VAL A 127 7.25 2.69 16.44
C VAL A 127 6.86 3.22 17.79
N LYS A 128 5.88 4.13 17.82
CA LYS A 128 5.17 4.56 19.03
C LYS A 128 3.69 4.32 18.79
N THR A 129 3.08 3.54 19.66
CA THR A 129 1.66 3.23 19.53
C THR A 129 0.95 3.27 20.88
N SER A 130 -0.31 3.69 20.84
CA SER A 130 -1.24 3.56 21.95
C SER A 130 -2.45 2.78 21.52
N LEU A 131 -2.74 1.73 22.22
CA LEU A 131 -3.87 0.84 21.93
C LEU A 131 -4.74 0.63 23.16
N ARG A 132 -6.01 0.37 22.92
CA ARG A 132 -6.97 -0.08 23.92
C ARG A 132 -7.73 -1.26 23.34
N ALA A 133 -7.74 -2.37 24.06
CA ALA A 133 -8.62 -3.50 23.81
C ALA A 133 -9.66 -3.55 24.93
N LEU A 134 -10.93 -3.63 24.56
CA LEU A 134 -12.03 -3.71 25.51
C LEU A 134 -13.21 -4.44 24.87
N GLU A 135 -13.70 -5.49 25.51
CA GLU A 135 -14.91 -6.22 25.08
C GLU A 135 -14.90 -6.56 23.57
N GLY A 136 -13.80 -7.08 23.07
CA GLY A 136 -13.66 -7.48 21.67
C GLY A 136 -13.42 -6.33 20.69
N VAL A 137 -13.19 -5.11 21.16
CA VAL A 137 -12.83 -3.96 20.30
C VAL A 137 -11.41 -3.54 20.61
N ILE A 138 -10.55 -3.57 19.59
CA ILE A 138 -9.20 -3.02 19.65
C ILE A 138 -9.20 -1.67 18.94
N THR A 139 -8.78 -0.63 19.66
CA THR A 139 -8.61 0.73 19.10
C THR A 139 -7.14 1.10 19.19
N ILE A 140 -6.53 1.39 18.05
CA ILE A 140 -5.20 1.99 17.93
C ILE A 140 -5.43 3.48 17.74
N ALA A 141 -5.24 4.24 18.83
CA ALA A 141 -5.48 5.68 18.81
C ALA A 141 -4.33 6.44 18.14
N THR A 142 -3.12 5.92 18.24
CA THR A 142 -1.93 6.43 17.55
C THR A 142 -1.03 5.26 17.19
N PHE A 143 -0.50 5.28 15.98
CA PHE A 143 0.58 4.42 15.54
C PHE A 143 1.45 5.26 14.61
N THR A 144 2.65 5.57 15.05
CA THR A 144 3.63 6.32 14.27
C THR A 144 4.91 5.50 14.15
N GLY A 145 5.63 5.67 13.05
CA GLY A 145 6.90 4.99 12.81
C GLY A 145 7.51 5.40 11.49
N GLU A 146 8.56 4.71 11.10
CA GLU A 146 9.28 4.91 9.84
C GLU A 146 9.30 3.62 9.05
N VAL A 147 8.95 3.67 7.77
CA VAL A 147 8.96 2.51 6.86
C VAL A 147 9.64 2.90 5.56
N HIS A 148 10.70 2.17 5.18
CA HIS A 148 11.48 2.46 3.98
C HIS A 148 11.81 3.95 3.83
N GLY A 149 12.30 4.58 4.91
CA GLY A 149 12.63 6.01 4.96
C GLY A 149 11.44 6.97 5.04
N GLY A 150 10.22 6.49 4.81
CA GLY A 150 9.00 7.28 4.90
C GLY A 150 8.41 7.31 6.31
N LYS A 151 7.69 8.39 6.63
CA LYS A 151 7.01 8.57 7.92
C LYS A 151 5.60 8.00 7.84
N LEU A 152 5.29 7.08 8.73
CA LEU A 152 3.98 6.44 8.86
C LEU A 152 3.22 7.01 10.06
N ASP A 153 1.95 7.37 9.85
CA ASP A 153 0.99 7.75 10.89
C ASP A 153 -0.35 7.10 10.57
N LEU A 154 -0.91 6.34 11.50
CA LEU A 154 -2.23 5.74 11.32
C LEU A 154 -3.02 5.59 12.61
N THR A 155 -4.31 5.44 12.45
CA THR A 155 -5.27 5.01 13.45
C THR A 155 -6.07 3.82 12.94
N ALA A 156 -6.48 2.92 13.83
CA ALA A 156 -7.31 1.79 13.45
C ALA A 156 -8.29 1.40 14.55
N THR A 157 -9.41 0.81 14.15
CA THR A 157 -10.37 0.17 15.05
C THR A 157 -10.74 -1.19 14.46
N PHE A 158 -10.50 -2.23 15.24
CA PHE A 158 -10.91 -3.59 14.92
C PHE A 158 -12.00 -4.02 15.89
N ASN A 159 -13.18 -4.32 15.37
CA ASN A 159 -14.32 -4.77 16.17
C ASN A 159 -14.59 -6.25 15.92
N GLY A 160 -14.22 -7.10 16.87
CA GLY A 160 -14.38 -8.54 16.88
C GLY A 160 -15.51 -9.05 17.81
N ARG A 161 -16.46 -8.20 18.21
CA ARG A 161 -17.58 -8.59 19.07
C ARG A 161 -18.48 -9.66 18.47
N HIS A 162 -18.57 -9.68 17.16
CA HIS A 162 -19.38 -10.64 16.41
C HIS A 162 -18.49 -11.59 15.61
N ASN A 163 -19.05 -12.66 15.07
CA ASN A 163 -18.30 -13.64 14.27
C ASN A 163 -17.73 -13.09 12.96
N THR A 164 -18.20 -11.94 12.53
CA THR A 164 -17.60 -11.17 11.42
C THR A 164 -16.94 -9.93 12.02
N ALA A 165 -15.63 -9.84 11.91
CA ALA A 165 -14.88 -8.69 12.34
C ALA A 165 -15.11 -7.50 11.41
N VAL A 166 -15.00 -6.28 11.95
CA VAL A 166 -15.03 -5.04 11.19
C VAL A 166 -13.74 -4.27 11.48
N LEU A 167 -12.99 -3.97 10.43
CA LEU A 167 -11.80 -3.13 10.47
C LEU A 167 -12.13 -1.74 9.91
N LYS A 168 -11.67 -0.70 10.59
CA LYS A 168 -11.61 0.67 10.05
C LYS A 168 -10.20 1.18 10.27
N THR A 169 -9.58 1.73 9.24
CA THR A 169 -8.25 2.33 9.34
C THR A 169 -8.17 3.58 8.49
N GLN A 170 -7.46 4.54 8.99
CA GLN A 170 -7.05 5.73 8.24
C GLN A 170 -5.63 6.08 8.62
N GLY A 171 -4.89 6.61 7.66
CA GLY A 171 -3.51 6.98 7.90
C GLY A 171 -2.86 7.56 6.67
N LYS A 172 -1.61 7.86 6.84
CA LYS A 172 -0.72 8.34 5.79
C LYS A 172 0.67 7.76 5.92
N VAL A 173 1.34 7.66 4.80
CA VAL A 173 2.79 7.49 4.72
C VAL A 173 3.34 8.60 3.85
N GLU A 174 4.39 9.27 4.28
CA GLU A 174 5.00 10.40 3.57
C GLU A 174 6.43 10.07 3.18
N ASN A 175 6.79 10.33 1.92
CA ASN A 175 8.15 10.16 1.37
C ASN A 175 8.74 8.74 1.53
N LEU A 176 7.92 7.70 1.35
CA LEU A 176 8.39 6.32 1.31
C LEU A 176 9.30 6.12 0.09
N ASP A 177 10.47 5.53 0.27
CA ASP A 177 11.35 5.12 -0.83
C ASP A 177 10.73 3.92 -1.57
N ILE A 178 10.32 4.16 -2.82
CA ILE A 178 9.64 3.14 -3.64
C ILE A 178 10.58 1.98 -3.94
N ALA A 179 11.84 2.25 -4.27
CA ALA A 179 12.80 1.22 -4.61
C ALA A 179 13.09 0.31 -3.41
N ALA A 180 13.28 0.90 -2.21
CA ALA A 180 13.48 0.14 -0.98
C ALA A 180 12.25 -0.71 -0.60
N ALA A 181 11.03 -0.20 -0.87
CA ALA A 181 9.80 -0.96 -0.62
C ALA A 181 9.65 -2.16 -1.57
N LEU A 182 9.98 -2.00 -2.85
CA LEU A 182 9.95 -3.07 -3.85
C LEU A 182 11.06 -4.11 -3.61
N ASP A 183 12.27 -3.66 -3.25
CA ASP A 183 13.39 -4.54 -2.91
C ASP A 183 13.05 -5.44 -1.72
N ALA A 184 12.38 -4.91 -0.69
CA ALA A 184 11.91 -5.70 0.44
C ALA A 184 10.89 -6.79 0.04
N MET A 185 10.19 -6.61 -1.07
CA MET A 185 9.27 -7.60 -1.64
C MET A 185 9.95 -8.59 -2.60
N GLU A 186 11.29 -8.56 -2.68
CA GLU A 186 12.09 -9.34 -3.64
C GLU A 186 11.69 -9.09 -5.10
N SER A 187 11.11 -7.92 -5.38
CA SER A 187 10.69 -7.50 -6.71
C SER A 187 11.73 -6.57 -7.34
N GLU A 188 12.01 -6.74 -8.62
CA GLU A 188 12.86 -5.78 -9.33
C GLU A 188 12.27 -4.37 -9.21
N PRO A 189 13.08 -3.37 -8.85
CA PRO A 189 12.60 -2.02 -8.63
C PRO A 189 12.30 -1.31 -9.97
N LEU A 190 11.16 -1.64 -10.57
CA LEU A 190 10.65 -0.99 -11.78
C LEU A 190 10.41 0.49 -11.60
N PHE A 191 10.10 0.92 -10.37
CA PHE A 191 9.90 2.31 -10.01
C PHE A 191 10.91 2.73 -8.95
N SER A 192 11.41 3.95 -9.06
CA SER A 192 12.18 4.62 -8.02
C SER A 192 11.65 6.05 -7.81
N GLY A 193 12.17 6.71 -6.77
CA GLY A 193 11.64 7.97 -6.27
C GLY A 193 10.91 7.79 -4.95
N THR A 194 10.20 8.80 -4.50
CA THR A 194 9.43 8.74 -3.26
C THR A 194 7.94 8.65 -3.52
N ALA A 195 7.20 8.01 -2.61
CA ALA A 195 5.75 7.94 -2.65
C ALA A 195 5.14 8.47 -1.35
N SER A 196 3.99 9.12 -1.47
CA SER A 196 3.14 9.45 -0.34
C SER A 196 1.75 8.90 -0.60
N LEU A 197 1.17 8.27 0.42
CA LEU A 197 -0.16 7.69 0.38
C LEU A 197 -0.99 8.21 1.56
N ASP A 198 -2.25 8.52 1.29
CA ASP A 198 -3.27 8.78 2.30
C ASP A 198 -4.42 7.81 2.07
N TRP A 199 -4.91 7.18 3.14
CA TRP A 199 -6.02 6.23 3.02
C TRP A 199 -7.05 6.38 4.11
N LYS A 200 -8.28 5.98 3.76
CA LYS A 200 -9.38 5.77 4.69
C LYS A 200 -10.17 4.55 4.25
N LEU A 201 -9.93 3.44 4.93
CA LEU A 201 -10.46 2.14 4.54
C LEU A 201 -11.33 1.55 5.64
N ASP A 202 -12.39 0.85 5.22
CA ASP A 202 -13.16 -0.04 6.07
C ASP A 202 -13.29 -1.41 5.40
N GLY A 203 -13.40 -2.45 6.22
CA GLY A 203 -13.55 -3.82 5.76
C GLY A 203 -14.22 -4.71 6.79
N LYS A 204 -14.66 -5.87 6.35
CA LYS A 204 -15.25 -6.89 7.21
C LYS A 204 -14.91 -8.28 6.69
N GLY A 205 -14.68 -9.21 7.61
CA GLY A 205 -14.37 -10.60 7.28
C GLY A 205 -14.33 -11.48 8.51
N ARG A 206 -14.34 -12.79 8.29
CA ARG A 206 -14.18 -13.83 9.32
C ARG A 206 -12.78 -14.43 9.31
N THR A 207 -12.09 -14.31 8.17
CA THR A 207 -10.71 -14.70 7.94
C THR A 207 -9.89 -13.49 7.51
N THR A 208 -8.57 -13.62 7.48
CA THR A 208 -7.69 -12.55 6.98
C THR A 208 -7.97 -12.26 5.50
N ASN A 209 -8.15 -13.30 4.67
CA ASN A 209 -8.45 -13.13 3.25
C ASN A 209 -9.81 -12.46 3.02
N GLU A 210 -10.86 -12.87 3.75
CA GLU A 210 -12.16 -12.21 3.69
C GLU A 210 -12.06 -10.73 4.11
N LEU A 211 -11.25 -10.43 5.13
CA LEU A 211 -11.06 -9.05 5.60
C LEU A 211 -10.36 -8.19 4.55
N ILE A 212 -9.30 -8.70 3.90
CA ILE A 212 -8.59 -8.04 2.82
C ILE A 212 -9.51 -7.86 1.60
N ALA A 213 -10.21 -8.91 1.18
CA ALA A 213 -11.17 -8.86 0.08
C ALA A 213 -12.35 -7.91 0.37
N GLY A 214 -12.73 -7.78 1.65
CA GLY A 214 -13.79 -6.87 2.08
C GLY A 214 -13.37 -5.41 2.27
N LEU A 215 -12.08 -5.08 2.09
CA LEU A 215 -11.58 -3.71 2.21
C LEU A 215 -12.11 -2.81 1.11
N ARG A 216 -12.52 -1.60 1.51
CA ARG A 216 -12.98 -0.55 0.59
C ARG A 216 -12.70 0.83 1.14
N GLY A 217 -12.55 1.77 0.24
CA GLY A 217 -12.34 3.18 0.55
C GLY A 217 -11.40 3.88 -0.41
N PRO A 218 -11.22 5.19 -0.23
CA PRO A 218 -10.31 5.99 -1.04
C PRO A 218 -8.87 5.82 -0.57
N ILE A 219 -7.96 5.91 -1.55
CA ILE A 219 -6.51 6.02 -1.35
C ILE A 219 -6.03 7.09 -2.32
N GLU A 220 -5.32 8.10 -1.82
CA GLU A 220 -4.63 9.10 -2.62
C GLU A 220 -3.15 8.76 -2.67
N PHE A 221 -2.57 8.84 -3.86
CA PHE A 221 -1.18 8.49 -4.13
C PHE A 221 -0.51 9.64 -4.88
N THR A 222 0.63 10.08 -4.39
CA THR A 222 1.49 11.08 -5.03
C THR A 222 2.94 10.64 -4.97
N THR A 223 3.75 11.12 -5.91
CA THR A 223 5.17 10.78 -5.97
C THR A 223 6.05 12.01 -6.05
N GLY A 224 7.29 11.88 -5.59
CA GLY A 224 8.38 12.82 -5.79
C GLY A 224 9.46 12.19 -6.66
N GLU A 225 9.80 12.87 -7.77
CA GLU A 225 10.84 12.48 -8.72
C GLU A 225 10.73 11.01 -9.21
N PRO A 226 9.55 10.58 -9.68
CA PRO A 226 9.36 9.18 -10.03
C PRO A 226 10.06 8.84 -11.34
N VAL A 227 10.75 7.69 -11.35
CA VAL A 227 11.42 7.13 -12.53
C VAL A 227 10.90 5.71 -12.76
N LEU A 228 10.39 5.45 -13.95
CA LEU A 228 10.04 4.10 -14.43
C LEU A 228 11.27 3.55 -15.16
N ARG A 229 11.81 2.45 -14.66
CA ARG A 229 13.00 1.81 -15.20
C ARG A 229 12.68 0.81 -16.28
N GLY A 230 13.59 0.66 -17.23
CA GLY A 230 13.48 -0.33 -18.30
C GLY A 230 12.39 -0.06 -19.34
N MET A 231 11.72 1.09 -19.29
CA MET A 231 10.66 1.46 -20.24
C MET A 231 10.75 2.95 -20.58
N SER A 232 10.93 3.25 -21.86
CA SER A 232 10.95 4.62 -22.39
C SER A 232 9.60 4.99 -22.97
N VAL A 233 8.77 5.67 -22.19
CA VAL A 233 7.42 6.11 -22.63
C VAL A 233 7.56 7.17 -23.73
N GLU A 234 8.46 8.14 -23.56
CA GLU A 234 8.76 9.13 -24.59
C GLU A 234 9.26 8.45 -25.88
N GLY A 235 10.16 7.46 -25.76
CA GLY A 235 10.68 6.71 -26.90
C GLY A 235 9.61 5.95 -27.66
N MET A 236 8.70 5.26 -26.95
CA MET A 236 7.56 4.56 -27.56
C MET A 236 6.62 5.51 -28.31
N LEU A 237 6.28 6.63 -27.68
CA LEU A 237 5.40 7.63 -28.29
C LEU A 237 6.07 8.31 -29.47
N CYS A 238 7.34 8.64 -29.35
CA CYS A 238 8.15 9.21 -30.41
C CYS A 238 8.25 8.29 -31.62
N GLN A 239 8.46 6.99 -31.38
CA GLN A 239 8.47 5.99 -32.46
C GLN A 239 7.12 5.93 -33.20
N ALA A 240 6.01 5.99 -32.47
CA ALA A 240 4.70 6.02 -33.07
C ALA A 240 4.43 7.31 -33.86
N VAL A 241 4.87 8.47 -33.35
CA VAL A 241 4.79 9.78 -34.05
C VAL A 241 5.64 9.75 -35.33
N ALA A 242 6.88 9.25 -35.26
CA ALA A 242 7.78 9.15 -36.41
C ALA A 242 7.19 8.27 -37.49
N LEU A 243 6.55 7.14 -37.11
CA LEU A 243 5.84 6.28 -38.06
C LEU A 243 4.71 7.02 -38.78
N VAL A 244 3.90 7.79 -38.05
CA VAL A 244 2.82 8.60 -38.65
C VAL A 244 3.38 9.72 -39.54
N ASN A 245 4.51 10.32 -39.18
CA ASN A 245 5.18 11.33 -39.97
C ASN A 245 5.97 10.74 -41.17
N GLN A 246 6.13 9.41 -41.25
CA GLN A 246 6.96 8.68 -42.22
C GLN A 246 8.45 9.15 -42.13
N GLU A 247 8.93 9.47 -40.94
CA GLU A 247 10.29 9.86 -40.64
C GLU A 247 10.98 8.76 -39.81
N GLN A 248 12.31 8.72 -39.79
CA GLN A 248 13.11 7.80 -38.98
C GLN A 248 13.69 8.55 -37.79
N LEU A 249 13.66 7.87 -36.63
CA LEU A 249 14.31 8.37 -35.42
C LEU A 249 15.82 8.43 -35.62
N THR A 250 16.42 9.54 -35.16
CA THR A 250 17.86 9.79 -35.23
C THR A 250 18.52 9.78 -33.85
N SER A 251 17.74 9.97 -32.80
CA SER A 251 18.20 9.98 -31.41
C SER A 251 18.03 8.61 -30.75
N THR A 252 18.88 8.32 -29.77
CA THR A 252 18.71 7.21 -28.84
C THR A 252 17.96 7.73 -27.62
N PHE A 253 16.91 7.02 -27.22
CA PHE A 253 16.13 7.38 -26.04
C PHE A 253 16.74 6.71 -24.79
N PRO A 254 16.66 7.38 -23.62
CA PRO A 254 16.94 6.72 -22.35
C PRO A 254 16.07 5.46 -22.21
N ALA A 255 16.63 4.41 -21.60
CA ALA A 255 15.86 3.20 -21.31
C ALA A 255 14.76 3.45 -20.26
N ASP A 256 14.94 4.48 -19.44
CA ASP A 256 14.07 4.83 -18.33
C ASP A 256 13.23 6.07 -18.65
N THR A 257 12.06 6.17 -18.00
CA THR A 257 11.18 7.33 -18.08
C THR A 257 11.21 8.11 -16.77
N SER A 258 11.60 9.39 -16.83
CA SER A 258 11.52 10.32 -15.71
C SER A 258 10.25 11.15 -15.78
N PHE A 259 9.39 11.04 -14.77
CA PHE A 259 8.16 11.83 -14.70
C PHE A 259 8.41 13.15 -13.96
N GLN A 260 7.83 14.23 -14.43
CA GLN A 260 7.79 15.50 -13.71
C GLN A 260 6.79 15.43 -12.55
N THR A 261 5.66 14.77 -12.78
CA THR A 261 4.63 14.50 -11.77
C THR A 261 3.96 13.16 -12.08
N LEU A 262 3.61 12.42 -11.04
CA LEU A 262 2.79 11.21 -11.12
C LEU A 262 1.95 11.12 -9.86
N GLY A 263 0.64 10.99 -10.02
CA GLY A 263 -0.29 10.84 -8.91
C GLY A 263 -1.57 10.15 -9.34
N ALA A 264 -2.29 9.61 -8.38
CA ALA A 264 -3.54 8.92 -8.65
C ALA A 264 -4.49 8.98 -7.45
N SER A 265 -5.77 9.16 -7.73
CA SER A 265 -6.84 8.82 -6.80
C SER A 265 -7.25 7.37 -7.06
N LEU A 266 -7.18 6.56 -6.03
CA LEU A 266 -7.47 5.14 -6.07
C LEU A 266 -8.70 4.85 -5.22
N ARG A 267 -9.46 3.85 -5.61
CA ARG A 267 -10.56 3.34 -4.80
C ARG A 267 -10.44 1.83 -4.66
N LEU A 268 -10.31 1.39 -3.44
CA LEU A 268 -10.35 -0.03 -3.12
C LEU A 268 -11.81 -0.47 -2.96
N VAL A 269 -12.22 -1.53 -3.66
CA VAL A 269 -13.55 -2.12 -3.60
C VAL A 269 -13.43 -3.62 -3.87
N ASP A 270 -13.86 -4.44 -2.92
CA ASP A 270 -13.91 -5.90 -3.02
C ASP A 270 -12.58 -6.51 -3.51
N GLY A 271 -11.48 -6.13 -2.84
CA GLY A 271 -10.13 -6.59 -3.15
C GLY A 271 -9.54 -6.05 -4.46
N LYS A 272 -10.26 -5.15 -5.15
CA LYS A 272 -9.83 -4.54 -6.41
C LYS A 272 -9.51 -3.08 -6.23
N LEU A 273 -8.31 -2.70 -6.61
CA LEU A 273 -7.86 -1.33 -6.65
C LEU A 273 -8.23 -0.72 -8.00
N LYS A 274 -9.13 0.26 -8.00
CA LYS A 274 -9.56 1.00 -9.19
C LYS A 274 -8.83 2.34 -9.25
N LEU A 275 -8.21 2.61 -10.40
CA LEU A 275 -7.59 3.91 -10.68
C LEU A 275 -8.65 4.87 -11.27
N SER A 276 -8.72 6.11 -10.72
CA SER A 276 -9.65 7.12 -11.23
C SER A 276 -9.25 8.53 -10.79
N PRO A 277 -8.71 9.33 -11.63
CA PRO A 277 -7.77 9.07 -12.72
C PRO A 277 -6.32 9.05 -12.20
N LEU A 278 -5.44 8.28 -12.83
CA LEU A 278 -4.00 8.49 -12.73
C LEU A 278 -3.63 9.68 -13.65
N GLN A 279 -2.79 10.57 -13.16
CA GLN A 279 -2.25 11.68 -13.94
C GLN A 279 -0.72 11.67 -13.86
N ALA A 280 -0.08 11.76 -15.00
CA ALA A 280 1.37 11.89 -15.09
C ALA A 280 1.76 12.90 -16.14
N LYS A 281 2.89 13.59 -15.91
CA LYS A 281 3.48 14.55 -16.84
C LYS A 281 4.93 14.20 -17.08
N LEU A 282 5.29 14.20 -18.36
CA LEU A 282 6.66 14.06 -18.87
C LEU A 282 6.93 15.21 -19.84
N THR A 283 8.16 15.30 -20.34
CA THR A 283 8.51 16.30 -21.37
C THR A 283 7.70 16.04 -22.65
N GLY A 284 6.88 16.99 -23.02
CA GLY A 284 6.04 16.90 -24.22
C GLY A 284 4.88 15.91 -24.15
N VAL A 285 4.60 15.29 -22.98
CA VAL A 285 3.55 14.28 -22.84
C VAL A 285 2.77 14.46 -21.54
N GLN A 286 1.45 14.46 -21.63
CA GLN A 286 0.52 14.35 -20.50
C GLN A 286 -0.20 13.01 -20.58
N LEU A 287 -0.14 12.23 -19.52
CA LEU A 287 -0.82 10.94 -19.41
C LEU A 287 -2.02 11.04 -18.47
N THR A 288 -3.13 10.47 -18.90
CA THR A 288 -4.28 10.20 -18.01
C THR A 288 -4.59 8.72 -18.07
N GLY A 289 -4.63 8.05 -16.93
CA GLY A 289 -4.81 6.60 -16.86
C GLY A 289 -6.07 6.21 -16.12
N THR A 290 -6.72 5.14 -16.59
CA THR A 290 -7.83 4.47 -15.91
C THR A 290 -7.63 2.97 -15.97
N GLY A 291 -8.11 2.25 -14.95
CA GLY A 291 -7.95 0.80 -14.91
C GLY A 291 -8.04 0.26 -13.51
N GLY A 292 -7.35 -0.84 -13.25
CA GLY A 292 -7.33 -1.44 -11.93
C GLY A 292 -6.35 -2.59 -11.80
N LEU A 293 -6.16 -2.98 -10.53
CA LEU A 293 -5.36 -4.10 -10.07
C LEU A 293 -6.22 -4.95 -9.15
N ASP A 294 -6.24 -6.24 -9.34
CA ASP A 294 -6.80 -7.20 -8.40
C ASP A 294 -5.71 -7.57 -7.39
N LEU A 295 -5.95 -7.32 -6.10
CA LEU A 295 -4.94 -7.53 -5.05
C LEU A 295 -4.69 -9.01 -4.74
N LEU A 296 -5.63 -9.90 -5.07
CA LEU A 296 -5.48 -11.33 -4.81
C LEU A 296 -4.81 -12.05 -5.97
N SER A 297 -5.27 -11.82 -7.21
CA SER A 297 -4.67 -12.44 -8.40
C SER A 297 -3.44 -11.71 -8.89
N GLN A 298 -3.22 -10.47 -8.46
CA GLN A 298 -2.16 -9.57 -8.91
C GLN A 298 -2.26 -9.17 -10.40
N ASP A 299 -3.39 -9.46 -11.03
CA ASP A 299 -3.64 -9.07 -12.41
C ASP A 299 -4.02 -7.60 -12.51
N PHE A 300 -3.43 -6.90 -13.47
CA PHE A 300 -3.77 -5.52 -13.73
C PHE A 300 -4.16 -5.28 -15.19
N LYS A 301 -4.99 -4.26 -15.40
CA LYS A 301 -5.32 -3.71 -16.70
C LYS A 301 -5.49 -2.21 -16.58
N VAL A 302 -4.65 -1.45 -17.28
CA VAL A 302 -4.66 0.01 -17.28
C VAL A 302 -4.63 0.51 -18.71
N THR A 303 -5.45 1.49 -19.02
CA THR A 303 -5.42 2.20 -20.30
C THR A 303 -5.03 3.64 -20.02
N PHE A 304 -3.97 4.08 -20.67
CA PHE A 304 -3.54 5.47 -20.66
C PHE A 304 -3.96 6.17 -21.95
N LYS A 305 -4.28 7.44 -21.81
CA LYS A 305 -4.42 8.40 -22.91
C LYS A 305 -3.28 9.39 -22.82
N ALA A 306 -2.40 9.37 -23.77
CA ALA A 306 -1.32 10.35 -23.87
C ALA A 306 -1.78 11.52 -24.75
N ARG A 307 -1.56 12.74 -24.27
CA ARG A 307 -1.66 13.98 -25.05
C ARG A 307 -0.26 14.50 -25.32
N LEU A 308 0.05 14.68 -26.59
CA LEU A 308 1.34 15.13 -27.03
C LEU A 308 1.35 16.66 -27.22
N SER A 309 2.47 17.28 -26.85
CA SER A 309 2.71 18.70 -27.14
C SER A 309 3.91 18.85 -28.07
N PRO A 310 4.08 20.03 -28.70
CA PRO A 310 5.23 20.29 -29.57
C PRO A 310 6.60 20.12 -28.89
N GLU A 311 6.67 20.21 -27.58
CA GLU A 311 7.91 20.00 -26.79
C GLU A 311 8.52 18.61 -27.01
N LEU A 312 7.74 17.62 -27.48
CA LEU A 312 8.25 16.28 -27.79
C LEU A 312 9.28 16.32 -28.96
N GLU A 313 9.22 17.32 -29.84
CA GLU A 313 10.20 17.55 -30.93
C GLU A 313 11.60 17.86 -30.40
N GLU A 314 11.71 18.37 -29.15
CA GLU A 314 13.03 18.65 -28.53
C GLU A 314 13.82 17.36 -28.29
N THR A 315 13.12 16.20 -28.18
CA THR A 315 13.75 14.88 -27.97
C THR A 315 14.31 14.29 -29.27
N ASP A 316 13.57 14.42 -30.38
CA ASP A 316 13.98 14.03 -31.72
C ASP A 316 13.11 14.74 -32.76
N ARG A 317 13.72 15.22 -33.85
CA ARG A 317 13.04 15.94 -34.93
C ARG A 317 11.91 15.12 -35.58
N ALA A 318 12.08 13.80 -35.68
CA ALA A 318 11.06 12.90 -36.21
C ALA A 318 9.81 12.83 -35.33
N CYS A 319 9.92 13.27 -34.05
CA CYS A 319 8.83 13.33 -33.09
C CYS A 319 8.02 14.63 -33.18
N ARG A 320 8.12 15.36 -34.26
CA ARG A 320 7.42 16.63 -34.49
C ARG A 320 5.90 16.42 -34.40
N VAL A 321 5.31 17.10 -33.42
CA VAL A 321 3.86 16.99 -33.11
C VAL A 321 3.13 18.14 -33.83
N SER A 322 2.44 17.78 -34.91
CA SER A 322 1.61 18.75 -35.66
C SER A 322 0.30 19.03 -34.90
N LYS A 323 -0.43 20.11 -35.26
CA LYS A 323 -1.78 20.39 -34.70
C LYS A 323 -2.80 19.25 -34.85
N ARG A 324 -2.58 18.32 -35.78
CA ARG A 324 -3.41 17.13 -35.93
C ARG A 324 -3.14 16.12 -34.82
N LEU A 325 -1.88 15.93 -34.49
CA LEU A 325 -1.42 14.97 -33.48
C LEU A 325 -1.69 15.44 -32.05
N THR A 326 -1.68 16.77 -31.80
CA THR A 326 -2.08 17.34 -30.49
C THR A 326 -3.59 17.26 -30.22
N ALA A 327 -4.40 17.03 -31.27
CA ALA A 327 -5.86 17.03 -31.16
C ALA A 327 -6.47 15.67 -30.86
N ILE A 328 -5.65 14.62 -30.78
CA ILE A 328 -6.09 13.25 -30.49
C ILE A 328 -5.45 12.75 -29.20
N ASP A 329 -6.12 11.80 -28.54
CA ASP A 329 -5.55 11.02 -27.46
C ASP A 329 -4.77 9.83 -28.09
N TRP A 330 -3.58 9.54 -27.57
CA TRP A 330 -2.75 8.42 -27.99
C TRP A 330 -2.93 7.29 -26.98
N PRO A 331 -3.65 6.21 -27.35
CA PRO A 331 -3.96 5.14 -26.42
C PRO A 331 -2.75 4.23 -26.20
N ILE A 332 -2.43 4.01 -24.90
CA ILE A 332 -1.45 3.03 -24.45
C ILE A 332 -2.19 2.03 -23.58
N LYS A 333 -2.17 0.75 -23.95
CA LYS A 333 -2.79 -0.30 -23.17
C LYS A 333 -1.73 -1.12 -22.45
N CYS A 334 -1.90 -1.25 -21.13
CA CYS A 334 -1.05 -2.06 -20.28
C CYS A 334 -1.87 -3.14 -19.59
N LYS A 335 -1.38 -4.36 -19.61
CA LYS A 335 -1.96 -5.52 -18.94
C LYS A 335 -0.89 -6.53 -18.57
N GLY A 336 -1.05 -7.23 -17.48
CA GLY A 336 -0.11 -8.25 -17.02
C GLY A 336 -0.43 -8.69 -15.60
N ASN A 337 0.48 -9.42 -15.03
CA ASN A 337 0.47 -9.81 -13.62
C ASN A 337 1.70 -9.22 -12.94
N THR A 338 1.53 -8.58 -11.77
CA THR A 338 2.62 -7.86 -11.09
C THR A 338 3.74 -8.78 -10.56
N SER A 339 3.52 -10.10 -10.55
CA SER A 339 4.54 -11.11 -10.21
C SER A 339 5.35 -11.60 -11.43
N GLU A 340 5.01 -11.15 -12.65
CA GLU A 340 5.66 -11.57 -13.89
C GLU A 340 6.60 -10.47 -14.42
N ASP A 341 7.47 -10.86 -15.38
CA ASP A 341 8.36 -9.92 -16.06
C ASP A 341 7.55 -8.80 -16.74
N PRO A 342 7.88 -7.52 -16.50
CA PRO A 342 7.18 -6.36 -17.08
C PRO A 342 7.37 -6.19 -18.58
N GLN A 343 8.27 -6.95 -19.20
CA GLN A 343 8.54 -6.83 -20.61
C GLN A 343 7.30 -7.15 -21.46
N GLY A 344 6.86 -6.19 -22.25
CA GLY A 344 5.68 -6.32 -23.11
C GLY A 344 4.33 -6.02 -22.44
N TRP A 345 4.31 -5.56 -21.20
CA TRP A 345 3.05 -5.18 -20.53
C TRP A 345 2.31 -4.07 -21.25
N CYS A 346 3.02 -3.11 -21.84
CA CYS A 346 2.43 -1.91 -22.43
C CYS A 346 2.71 -1.82 -23.94
N GLY A 347 1.72 -1.32 -24.68
CA GLY A 347 1.85 -1.02 -26.10
C GLY A 347 0.99 0.16 -26.52
N VAL A 348 1.43 0.87 -27.57
CA VAL A 348 0.68 1.93 -28.23
C VAL A 348 -0.23 1.33 -29.31
N GLU A 349 -1.52 1.67 -29.27
CA GLU A 349 -2.52 1.17 -30.21
C GLU A 349 -2.55 2.02 -31.49
N THR A 350 -1.64 1.75 -32.41
CA THR A 350 -1.46 2.53 -33.64
C THR A 350 -2.69 2.54 -34.56
N ASP A 351 -3.44 1.44 -34.61
CA ASP A 351 -4.66 1.34 -35.42
C ASP A 351 -5.77 2.30 -34.94
N GLU A 352 -5.92 2.45 -33.62
CA GLU A 352 -6.86 3.40 -33.05
C GLU A 352 -6.45 4.84 -33.35
N ILE A 353 -5.14 5.16 -33.33
CA ILE A 353 -4.61 6.47 -33.67
C ILE A 353 -4.95 6.84 -35.13
N VAL A 354 -4.74 5.91 -36.07
CA VAL A 354 -5.04 6.14 -37.50
C VAL A 354 -6.55 6.37 -37.70
N ALA A 355 -7.40 5.61 -37.04
CA ALA A 355 -8.85 5.79 -37.10
C ALA A 355 -9.31 7.14 -36.53
N ASP A 356 -8.71 7.58 -35.41
CA ASP A 356 -9.02 8.89 -34.79
C ASP A 356 -8.55 10.06 -35.66
N LEU A 357 -7.38 9.94 -36.30
CA LEU A 357 -6.89 10.95 -37.26
C LEU A 357 -7.85 11.09 -38.45
N ALA A 358 -8.28 9.98 -39.04
CA ALA A 358 -9.21 9.98 -40.17
C ALA A 358 -10.57 10.61 -39.78
N THR A 359 -11.09 10.26 -38.59
CA THR A 359 -12.35 10.79 -38.07
C THR A 359 -12.26 12.31 -37.83
N ASN A 360 -11.16 12.79 -37.25
CA ASN A 360 -10.95 14.21 -36.99
C ASN A 360 -10.78 15.01 -38.29
N GLU A 361 -10.14 14.44 -39.31
CA GLU A 361 -10.04 15.07 -40.64
C GLU A 361 -11.41 15.21 -41.31
N ALA A 362 -12.24 14.17 -41.25
CA ALA A 362 -13.60 14.21 -41.75
C ALA A 362 -14.44 15.28 -41.03
N LYS A 363 -14.38 15.36 -39.69
CA LYS A 363 -15.07 16.41 -38.91
C LYS A 363 -14.63 17.82 -39.31
N ARG A 364 -13.32 18.07 -39.44
CA ARG A 364 -12.79 19.37 -39.87
C ARG A 364 -13.22 19.76 -41.29
N ALA A 365 -13.30 18.79 -42.20
CA ALA A 365 -13.81 19.05 -43.54
C ALA A 365 -15.28 19.47 -43.53
N VAL A 366 -16.12 18.80 -42.73
CA VAL A 366 -17.55 19.16 -42.55
C VAL A 366 -17.70 20.53 -41.89
N GLU A 367 -16.94 20.84 -40.82
CA GLU A 367 -16.98 22.16 -40.15
C GLU A 367 -16.55 23.28 -41.10
N LYS A 368 -15.54 23.05 -41.94
CA LYS A 368 -15.10 24.04 -42.93
C LYS A 368 -16.13 24.31 -44.00
N GLU A 369 -16.84 23.27 -44.48
CA GLU A 369 -17.93 23.43 -45.44
C GLU A 369 -19.16 24.08 -44.80
N ALA A 370 -19.53 23.70 -43.56
CA ALA A 370 -20.61 24.33 -42.80
C ALA A 370 -20.29 25.82 -42.53
N GLY A 371 -19.06 26.16 -42.16
CA GLY A 371 -18.61 27.56 -41.98
C GLY A 371 -18.74 28.38 -43.30
N LYS A 372 -18.36 27.81 -44.43
CA LYS A 372 -18.52 28.46 -45.74
C LYS A 372 -20.00 28.68 -46.13
N LEU A 373 -20.86 27.73 -45.74
CA LEU A 373 -22.31 27.87 -45.98
C LEU A 373 -22.94 28.95 -45.08
N LEU A 374 -22.54 29.01 -43.82
CA LEU A 374 -22.97 30.06 -42.88
C LEU A 374 -22.49 31.44 -43.34
N ASP A 375 -21.26 31.60 -43.76
CA ASP A 375 -20.72 32.86 -44.30
C ASP A 375 -21.47 33.34 -45.57
N LYS A 376 -22.04 32.38 -46.38
CA LYS A 376 -22.87 32.70 -47.54
C LYS A 376 -24.28 33.05 -47.19
N LEU A 377 -24.80 32.59 -46.05
CA LEU A 377 -26.18 32.88 -45.58
C LEU A 377 -26.29 34.18 -44.81
N PHE A 378 -25.19 34.68 -44.27
CA PHE A 378 -25.12 35.97 -43.53
C PHE A 378 -24.48 37.13 -44.29
N LYS A 379 -24.17 36.94 -45.58
CA LYS A 379 -23.89 37.98 -46.55
C LYS A 379 -25.07 38.22 -47.47
#